data_e35c4be0e59ee4a2f5b8c13b86050b61
#
_entry.id   e35c4be0e59ee4a2f5b8c13b86050b61
#
_cell.length_a   1.000
_cell.length_b   1.000
_cell.length_c   1.000
_cell.angle_alpha   90.00
_cell.angle_beta   90.00
_cell.angle_gamma   90.00
#
_symmetry.space_group_name_H-M   'P 1'
#
loop_
_entity.id
_entity.type
_entity.pdbx_description
1 polymer ?
#
loop_
_entity_poly.entity_id
_entity_poly.type
_entity_poly.pdbx_seq_one_letter_code
_entity_poly.pdbx_strand_id
1 'polypeptide(L)'
;IKDGLIRKDSEINQDYIDDFLDKAINNGLSLVALKQKKVVGEIHAHTPNMFAFQHILTDLTIVVNPEYQGTGIGRKLFFHFLETVKDDMPHVHRIELYTREHNKRNVKFYESLGFVNEGRQKNKIFKGGHEYETPIHMAWLK
;
A
#
# COMPACT_ATOMS: atom_id res chain seq x y z
N ILE A 1 -10.18 8.10 -13.49
CA ILE A 1 -9.30 7.43 -12.49
C ILE A 1 -8.58 6.30 -13.19
N LYS A 2 -7.26 6.34 -13.17
CA LYS A 2 -6.41 5.31 -13.77
C LYS A 2 -6.43 4.03 -12.94
N ASP A 3 -6.16 2.92 -13.59
CA ASP A 3 -6.05 1.63 -12.90
C ASP A 3 -4.99 1.68 -11.79
N GLY A 4 -5.33 1.09 -10.65
CA GLY A 4 -4.46 1.08 -9.48
C GLY A 4 -4.50 2.34 -8.63
N LEU A 5 -5.16 3.40 -9.09
CA LEU A 5 -5.31 4.64 -8.33
C LEU A 5 -6.75 4.81 -7.88
N ILE A 6 -6.93 5.45 -6.73
CA ILE A 6 -8.25 5.87 -6.24
C ILE A 6 -8.40 7.40 -6.33
N ARG A 7 -7.36 8.09 -6.82
CA ARG A 7 -7.33 9.54 -6.96
C ARG A 7 -7.17 9.93 -8.42
N LYS A 8 -7.78 11.06 -8.79
CA LYS A 8 -7.47 11.71 -10.05
C LYS A 8 -6.06 12.28 -10.01
N ASP A 9 -5.43 12.43 -11.16
CA ASP A 9 -4.09 13.05 -11.25
C ASP A 9 -4.06 14.42 -10.57
N SER A 10 -5.14 15.20 -10.67
CA SER A 10 -5.25 16.52 -10.04
C SER A 10 -5.32 16.48 -8.50
N GLU A 11 -5.66 15.34 -7.93
CA GLU A 11 -5.69 15.15 -6.47
C GLU A 11 -4.34 14.72 -5.92
N ILE A 12 -3.40 14.33 -6.80
CA ILE A 12 -2.04 13.95 -6.43
C ILE A 12 -1.17 15.20 -6.58
N ASN A 13 -1.19 16.03 -5.56
CA ASN A 13 -0.45 17.29 -5.50
C ASN A 13 0.57 17.24 -4.36
N GLN A 14 1.33 18.34 -4.19
CA GLN A 14 2.38 18.39 -3.17
C GLN A 14 1.81 18.21 -1.76
N ASP A 15 0.67 18.82 -1.47
CA ASP A 15 0.04 18.69 -0.14
C ASP A 15 -0.35 17.25 0.18
N TYR A 16 -0.88 16.54 -0.81
CA TYR A 16 -1.20 15.12 -0.64
C TYR A 16 0.06 14.28 -0.37
N ILE A 17 1.13 14.53 -1.14
CA ILE A 17 2.41 13.82 -0.97
C ILE A 17 3.01 14.11 0.40
N ASP A 18 3.05 15.37 0.80
CA ASP A 18 3.57 15.77 2.11
C ASP A 18 2.77 15.12 3.24
N ASP A 19 1.44 15.07 3.12
CA ASP A 19 0.56 14.49 4.14
C ASP A 19 0.84 12.99 4.34
N PHE A 20 0.89 12.19 3.26
CA PHE A 20 1.11 10.76 3.44
C PHE A 20 2.53 10.42 3.88
N LEU A 21 3.53 11.21 3.45
CA LEU A 21 4.91 11.02 3.89
C LEU A 21 5.06 11.38 5.37
N ASP A 22 4.47 12.49 5.81
CA ASP A 22 4.48 12.89 7.22
C ASP A 22 3.85 11.82 8.11
N LYS A 23 2.71 11.28 7.71
CA LYS A 23 2.06 10.18 8.44
C LYS A 23 2.95 8.94 8.52
N ALA A 24 3.55 8.55 7.41
CA ALA A 24 4.40 7.36 7.35
C ALA A 24 5.70 7.54 8.15
N ILE A 25 6.32 8.70 8.07
CA ILE A 25 7.59 8.99 8.76
C ILE A 25 7.37 9.14 10.26
N ASN A 26 6.34 9.86 10.67
CA ASN A 26 6.09 10.19 12.07
C ASN A 26 5.32 9.09 12.82
N ASN A 27 4.50 8.31 12.12
CA ASN A 27 3.67 7.29 12.74
C ASN A 27 3.43 6.11 11.79
N GLY A 28 4.50 5.51 11.30
CA GLY A 28 4.41 4.41 10.37
C GLY A 28 5.77 3.96 9.86
N LEU A 29 5.78 3.55 8.60
CA LEU A 29 6.99 3.08 7.92
C LEU A 29 6.96 3.50 6.45
N SER A 30 8.07 4.02 5.97
CA SER A 30 8.28 4.28 4.54
C SER A 30 9.68 3.79 4.15
N LEU A 31 9.75 3.03 3.07
CA LEU A 31 11.01 2.56 2.49
C LEU A 31 11.07 2.98 1.02
N VAL A 32 12.27 3.29 0.56
CA VAL A 32 12.51 3.63 -0.84
C VAL A 32 13.51 2.66 -1.47
N ALA A 33 13.34 2.39 -2.74
CA ALA A 33 14.32 1.68 -3.55
C ALA A 33 15.14 2.70 -4.34
N LEU A 34 16.46 2.60 -4.23
CA LEU A 34 17.39 3.45 -4.96
C LEU A 34 18.10 2.65 -6.04
N LYS A 35 18.25 3.24 -7.22
CA LYS A 35 19.10 2.72 -8.29
C LYS A 35 19.90 3.87 -8.85
N GLN A 36 21.23 3.76 -8.80
CA GLN A 36 22.16 4.83 -9.22
C GLN A 36 21.81 6.16 -8.53
N LYS A 37 21.55 6.12 -7.23
CA LYS A 37 21.20 7.27 -6.38
C LYS A 37 19.85 7.93 -6.72
N LYS A 38 19.01 7.29 -7.54
CA LYS A 38 17.66 7.76 -7.86
C LYS A 38 16.61 6.90 -7.17
N VAL A 39 15.56 7.52 -6.67
CA VAL A 39 14.41 6.81 -6.12
C VAL A 39 13.62 6.20 -7.28
N VAL A 40 13.52 4.88 -7.30
CA VAL A 40 12.81 4.13 -8.35
C VAL A 40 11.56 3.42 -7.82
N GLY A 41 11.35 3.42 -6.52
CA GLY A 41 10.17 2.84 -5.90
C GLY A 41 10.03 3.30 -4.46
N GLU A 42 8.82 3.18 -3.94
CA GLU A 42 8.51 3.56 -2.55
C GLU A 42 7.36 2.69 -2.04
N ILE A 43 7.41 2.32 -0.77
CA ILE A 43 6.35 1.63 -0.06
C ILE A 43 6.14 2.30 1.28
N HIS A 44 4.88 2.52 1.66
CA HIS A 44 4.56 3.14 2.94
C HIS A 44 3.26 2.63 3.53
N ALA A 45 3.13 2.77 4.83
CA ALA A 45 1.89 2.58 5.58
C ALA A 45 1.98 3.41 6.86
N HIS A 46 0.84 3.69 7.46
CA HIS A 46 0.79 4.49 8.69
C HIS A 46 -0.14 3.87 9.73
N THR A 47 0.07 4.24 10.99
CA THR A 47 -0.80 3.87 12.10
C THR A 47 -1.87 4.95 12.27
N PRO A 48 -3.16 4.59 12.34
CA PRO A 48 -4.20 5.57 12.65
C PRO A 48 -3.97 6.21 14.01
N ASN A 49 -4.26 7.51 14.14
CA ASN A 49 -4.07 8.24 15.38
C ASN A 49 -5.20 7.95 16.39
N MET A 50 -5.30 6.68 16.80
CA MET A 50 -6.25 6.21 17.81
C MET A 50 -5.62 5.11 18.63
N PHE A 51 -5.82 5.14 19.93
CA PHE A 51 -5.28 4.13 20.84
C PHE A 51 -5.65 2.71 20.43
N ALA A 52 -6.91 2.49 20.04
CA ALA A 52 -7.40 1.16 19.65
C ALA A 52 -6.70 0.56 18.42
N PHE A 53 -6.02 1.38 17.61
CA PHE A 53 -5.40 0.97 16.35
C PHE A 53 -3.88 1.10 16.35
N GLN A 54 -3.27 1.30 17.50
CA GLN A 54 -1.80 1.52 17.56
C GLN A 54 -0.96 0.30 17.15
N HIS A 55 -1.58 -0.86 17.02
CA HIS A 55 -0.93 -2.10 16.58
C HIS A 55 -1.06 -2.33 15.06
N ILE A 56 -1.60 -1.37 14.32
CA ILE A 56 -1.92 -1.51 12.89
C ILE A 56 -1.06 -0.59 12.05
N LEU A 57 -0.62 -1.10 10.90
CA LEU A 57 -0.19 -0.27 9.77
C LEU A 57 -1.25 -0.38 8.69
N THR A 58 -1.88 0.72 8.33
CA THR A 58 -2.97 0.76 7.35
C THR A 58 -2.59 1.55 6.10
N ASP A 59 -3.44 1.46 5.08
CA ASP A 59 -3.29 2.14 3.79
C ASP A 59 -1.93 1.86 3.13
N LEU A 60 -1.45 0.61 3.27
CA LEU A 60 -0.20 0.23 2.64
C LEU A 60 -0.29 0.47 1.13
N THR A 61 0.66 1.25 0.63
CA THR A 61 0.73 1.65 -0.77
C THR A 61 2.15 1.41 -1.28
N ILE A 62 2.26 0.86 -2.48
CA ILE A 62 3.54 0.64 -3.14
C ILE A 62 3.49 1.22 -4.55
N VAL A 63 4.55 1.92 -4.92
CA VAL A 63 4.72 2.50 -6.25
C VAL A 63 6.12 2.19 -6.76
N VAL A 64 6.19 1.71 -7.99
CA VAL A 64 7.46 1.48 -8.68
C VAL A 64 7.43 2.27 -9.98
N ASN A 65 8.52 3.00 -10.26
CA ASN A 65 8.67 3.73 -11.52
C ASN A 65 8.40 2.76 -12.70
N PRO A 66 7.53 3.14 -13.66
CA PRO A 66 7.17 2.27 -14.78
C PRO A 66 8.36 1.69 -15.56
N GLU A 67 9.47 2.44 -15.66
CA GLU A 67 10.70 1.98 -16.33
C GLU A 67 11.36 0.80 -15.64
N TYR A 68 11.05 0.59 -14.35
CA TYR A 68 11.65 -0.46 -13.53
C TYR A 68 10.65 -1.53 -13.12
N GLN A 69 9.42 -1.48 -13.61
CA GLN A 69 8.44 -2.54 -13.36
C GLN A 69 8.86 -3.83 -14.04
N GLY A 70 8.53 -4.97 -13.42
CA GLY A 70 8.95 -6.28 -13.92
C GLY A 70 10.38 -6.67 -13.60
N THR A 71 11.13 -5.85 -12.84
CA THR A 71 12.53 -6.10 -12.47
C THR A 71 12.69 -6.70 -11.07
N GLY A 72 11.58 -6.93 -10.34
CA GLY A 72 11.61 -7.47 -8.98
C GLY A 72 11.74 -6.43 -7.88
N ILE A 73 11.78 -5.13 -8.20
CA ILE A 73 11.91 -4.06 -7.20
C ILE A 73 10.72 -4.03 -6.24
N GLY A 74 9.50 -4.17 -6.77
CA GLY A 74 8.29 -4.18 -5.93
C GLY A 74 8.30 -5.32 -4.93
N ARG A 75 8.68 -6.51 -5.37
CA ARG A 75 8.80 -7.68 -4.47
C ARG A 75 9.84 -7.46 -3.38
N LYS A 76 11.00 -6.91 -3.74
CA LYS A 76 12.07 -6.62 -2.78
C LYS A 76 11.66 -5.57 -1.77
N LEU A 77 11.02 -4.48 -2.22
CA LEU A 77 10.48 -3.46 -1.31
C LEU A 77 9.49 -4.06 -0.32
N PHE A 78 8.58 -4.88 -0.81
CA PHE A 78 7.58 -5.52 0.04
C PHE A 78 8.22 -6.45 1.05
N PHE A 79 9.17 -7.26 0.60
CA PHE A 79 9.91 -8.18 1.48
C PHE A 79 10.61 -7.41 2.59
N HIS A 80 11.35 -6.36 2.25
CA HIS A 80 12.05 -5.56 3.26
C HIS A 80 11.09 -4.82 4.20
N PHE A 81 9.95 -4.39 3.69
CA PHE A 81 8.91 -3.79 4.52
C PHE A 81 8.42 -4.78 5.58
N LEU A 82 8.06 -6.00 5.19
CA LEU A 82 7.59 -7.02 6.11
C LEU A 82 8.69 -7.44 7.10
N GLU A 83 9.94 -7.57 6.64
CA GLU A 83 11.07 -7.88 7.53
C GLU A 83 11.29 -6.78 8.57
N THR A 84 11.21 -5.51 8.17
CA THR A 84 11.32 -4.38 9.09
C THR A 84 10.23 -4.42 10.15
N VAL A 85 9.00 -4.70 9.75
CA VAL A 85 7.88 -4.83 10.70
C VAL A 85 8.11 -5.97 11.67
N LYS A 86 8.58 -7.12 11.18
CA LYS A 86 8.86 -8.28 12.04
C LYS A 86 9.98 -8.01 13.05
N ASP A 87 11.06 -7.40 12.58
CA ASP A 87 12.30 -7.29 13.37
C ASP A 87 12.34 -6.03 14.23
N ASP A 88 11.84 -4.90 13.72
CA ASP A 88 12.05 -3.59 14.35
C ASP A 88 10.77 -2.94 14.88
N MET A 89 9.61 -3.50 14.59
CA MET A 89 8.31 -2.95 15.03
C MET A 89 7.49 -3.99 15.79
N PRO A 90 7.92 -4.37 17.01
CA PRO A 90 7.26 -5.44 17.78
C PRO A 90 5.82 -5.11 18.16
N HIS A 91 5.46 -3.84 18.21
CA HIS A 91 4.09 -3.40 18.53
C HIS A 91 3.10 -3.57 17.36
N VAL A 92 3.60 -3.72 16.12
CA VAL A 92 2.74 -3.91 14.96
C VAL A 92 2.39 -5.38 14.82
N HIS A 93 1.08 -5.67 14.80
CA HIS A 93 0.56 -7.03 14.64
C HIS A 93 -0.31 -7.21 13.41
N ARG A 94 -0.63 -6.13 12.72
CA ARG A 94 -1.54 -6.15 11.58
C ARG A 94 -1.13 -5.11 10.54
N ILE A 95 -1.11 -5.52 9.25
CA ILE A 95 -0.87 -4.63 8.11
C ILE A 95 -2.05 -4.76 7.17
N GLU A 96 -2.59 -3.62 6.71
CA GLU A 96 -3.79 -3.58 5.90
C GLU A 96 -3.53 -2.93 4.54
N LEU A 97 -4.14 -3.48 3.51
CA LEU A 97 -4.14 -2.89 2.17
C LEU A 97 -5.45 -3.16 1.45
N TYR A 98 -5.66 -2.42 0.38
CA TYR A 98 -6.76 -2.63 -0.55
C TYR A 98 -6.20 -2.98 -1.93
N THR A 99 -6.92 -3.83 -2.64
CA THR A 99 -6.65 -4.06 -4.06
C THR A 99 -7.97 -4.21 -4.81
N ARG A 100 -7.96 -4.00 -6.12
CA ARG A 100 -9.17 -4.18 -6.94
C ARG A 100 -9.50 -5.66 -7.07
N GLU A 101 -10.77 -6.00 -6.91
CA GLU A 101 -11.25 -7.39 -7.03
C GLU A 101 -10.86 -8.02 -8.37
N HIS A 102 -10.94 -7.24 -9.45
CA HIS A 102 -10.61 -7.74 -10.79
C HIS A 102 -9.12 -7.92 -11.04
N ASN A 103 -8.27 -7.32 -10.22
CA ASN A 103 -6.81 -7.45 -10.36
C ASN A 103 -6.33 -8.73 -9.67
N LYS A 104 -6.66 -9.87 -10.28
CA LYS A 104 -6.34 -11.19 -9.72
C LYS A 104 -4.84 -11.43 -9.55
N ARG A 105 -4.03 -10.83 -10.39
CA ARG A 105 -2.57 -10.92 -10.29
C ARG A 105 -2.06 -10.31 -8.98
N ASN A 106 -2.55 -9.12 -8.63
CA ASN A 106 -2.19 -8.47 -7.37
C ASN A 106 -2.71 -9.25 -6.17
N VAL A 107 -3.96 -9.74 -6.23
CA VAL A 107 -4.52 -10.55 -5.15
C VAL A 107 -3.63 -11.76 -4.87
N LYS A 108 -3.25 -12.51 -5.91
CA LYS A 108 -2.35 -13.66 -5.77
C LYS A 108 -0.98 -13.28 -5.22
N PHE A 109 -0.44 -12.14 -5.67
CA PHE A 109 0.84 -11.64 -5.16
C PHE A 109 0.77 -11.38 -3.66
N TYR A 110 -0.27 -10.68 -3.19
CA TYR A 110 -0.43 -10.40 -1.76
C TYR A 110 -0.69 -11.68 -0.96
N GLU A 111 -1.47 -12.61 -1.48
CA GLU A 111 -1.67 -13.92 -0.85
C GLU A 111 -0.34 -14.66 -0.69
N SER A 112 0.55 -14.59 -1.69
CA SER A 112 1.86 -15.23 -1.64
C SER A 112 2.76 -14.65 -0.54
N LEU A 113 2.48 -13.43 -0.10
CA LEU A 113 3.20 -12.76 0.99
C LEU A 113 2.56 -13.02 2.36
N GLY A 114 1.44 -13.74 2.41
CA GLY A 114 0.74 -14.05 3.65
C GLY A 114 -0.47 -13.18 3.94
N PHE A 115 -0.86 -12.29 3.03
CA PHE A 115 -2.09 -11.51 3.19
C PHE A 115 -3.31 -12.40 2.97
N VAL A 116 -4.36 -12.14 3.74
CA VAL A 116 -5.63 -12.86 3.70
C VAL A 116 -6.73 -11.89 3.26
N ASN A 117 -7.62 -12.36 2.39
CA ASN A 117 -8.80 -11.60 1.97
C ASN A 117 -9.80 -11.54 3.12
N GLU A 118 -10.12 -10.34 3.57
CA GLU A 118 -11.07 -10.10 4.66
C GLU A 118 -12.41 -9.56 4.19
N GLY A 119 -12.60 -9.44 2.91
CA GLY A 119 -13.90 -9.04 2.38
C GLY A 119 -13.80 -8.08 1.20
N ARG A 120 -14.94 -7.89 0.57
CA ARG A 120 -15.10 -7.03 -0.60
C ARG A 120 -16.11 -5.92 -0.30
N GLN A 121 -15.83 -4.74 -0.83
CA GLN A 121 -16.74 -3.59 -0.68
C GLN A 121 -17.33 -3.25 -2.05
N LYS A 122 -18.47 -3.87 -2.33
CA LYS A 122 -19.11 -3.78 -3.65
C LYS A 122 -19.35 -2.33 -4.06
N ASN A 123 -18.88 -1.97 -5.25
CA ASN A 123 -19.10 -0.68 -5.88
C ASN A 123 -18.62 0.53 -5.07
N LYS A 124 -17.65 0.36 -4.21
CA LYS A 124 -17.13 1.45 -3.36
C LYS A 124 -16.41 2.53 -4.15
N ILE A 125 -15.79 2.16 -5.27
CA ILE A 125 -14.98 3.09 -6.06
C ILE A 125 -15.77 3.51 -7.30
N PHE A 126 -16.06 4.81 -7.39
CA PHE A 126 -16.71 5.42 -8.55
C PHE A 126 -15.64 5.87 -9.54
N LYS A 127 -15.74 5.40 -10.78
CA LYS A 127 -14.77 5.71 -11.85
C LYS A 127 -15.24 6.81 -12.80
N GLY A 128 -16.46 7.24 -12.66
CA GLY A 128 -17.11 8.19 -13.58
C GLY A 128 -18.17 7.52 -14.42
N GLY A 129 -19.10 8.31 -14.99
CA GLY A 129 -20.22 7.76 -15.76
C GLY A 129 -21.10 6.85 -14.93
N HIS A 130 -21.19 5.59 -15.34
CA HIS A 130 -21.92 4.54 -14.60
C HIS A 130 -20.99 3.41 -14.18
N GLU A 131 -19.68 3.65 -14.13
CA GLU A 131 -18.69 2.63 -13.82
C GLU A 131 -18.26 2.67 -12.37
N TYR A 132 -18.22 1.48 -11.77
CA TYR A 132 -17.78 1.28 -10.39
C TYR A 132 -16.81 0.11 -10.31
N GLU A 133 -15.95 0.14 -9.32
CA GLU A 133 -15.06 -0.96 -8.98
C GLU A 133 -15.23 -1.35 -7.52
N THR A 134 -14.95 -2.62 -7.24
CA THR A 134 -15.03 -3.20 -5.91
C THR A 134 -13.63 -3.47 -5.38
N PRO A 135 -13.19 -2.81 -4.32
CA PRO A 135 -11.96 -3.17 -3.65
C PRO A 135 -12.14 -4.38 -2.75
N ILE A 136 -11.04 -5.13 -2.58
CA ILE A 136 -10.91 -6.18 -1.58
C ILE A 136 -10.00 -5.66 -0.48
N HIS A 137 -10.41 -5.87 0.77
CA HIS A 137 -9.56 -5.64 1.93
C HIS A 137 -8.71 -6.87 2.17
N MET A 138 -7.42 -6.67 2.32
CA MET A 138 -6.50 -7.74 2.67
C MET A 138 -5.67 -7.34 3.88
N ALA A 139 -5.37 -8.31 4.72
CA ALA A 139 -4.57 -8.08 5.91
C ALA A 139 -3.50 -9.16 6.09
N TRP A 140 -2.35 -8.72 6.57
CA TRP A 140 -1.28 -9.58 7.05
C TRP A 140 -1.27 -9.52 8.58
N LEU A 141 -1.26 -10.68 9.22
CA LEU A 141 -1.24 -10.81 10.68
C LEU A 141 0.09 -11.43 11.11
N LYS A 142 0.70 -10.81 12.10
CA LYS A 142 1.97 -11.28 12.66
C LYS A 142 1.79 -12.56 13.47
#